data_bbb39204dd0faf29be5203062132b759
#
_entry.id   bbb39204dd0faf29be5203062132b759
#
_cell.length_a   1.000
_cell.length_b   1.000
_cell.length_c   1.000
_cell.angle_alpha   90.00
_cell.angle_beta   90.00
_cell.angle_gamma   90.00
#
_symmetry.space_group_name_H-M   'P 1'
#
loop_
_entity.id
_entity.type
_entity.pdbx_description
1 polymer ?
#
loop_
_entity_poly.entity_id
_entity_poly.type
_entity_poly.pdbx_seq_one_letter_code
_entity_poly.pdbx_strand_id
1 'polypeptide(L)'
;LTQGNELTTAISEEITGTISLSALDDYVAALSQQDVTKALACLNLLFDNGKSMTRFVTDLLHYLRDLLIVQTGGENTHHSPVFVENLALPQENLFEMIRLATVSLADIKSSLQPKIYAEMMTIRLAEIKPEPALSGAVESEISALRQEIARLKQELANVGTVSKPTNPAPSRPTTGKTIYRVDRNKVQSILQEAVENPDLARQNLIRLQNAW
;
A
#
# COMPACT_ATOMS: atom_id res chain seq x y z
N LEU A 1 15.05 -33.52 27.32
CA LEU A 1 15.60 -34.16 28.50
C LEU A 1 16.89 -33.39 28.89
N THR A 2 16.72 -32.29 29.60
CA THR A 2 17.79 -31.43 30.09
C THR A 2 18.46 -32.08 31.26
N GLN A 3 19.68 -32.56 31.08
CA GLN A 3 20.56 -32.99 32.18
C GLN A 3 20.92 -31.75 33.03
N GLY A 4 20.09 -31.41 34.00
CA GLY A 4 20.48 -30.54 35.12
C GLY A 4 20.86 -29.09 34.86
N ASN A 5 20.67 -28.57 33.62
CA ASN A 5 20.89 -27.16 33.33
C ASN A 5 19.58 -26.37 33.51
N GLU A 6 19.65 -25.23 34.15
CA GLU A 6 18.56 -24.28 34.26
C GLU A 6 18.04 -23.95 32.87
N LEU A 7 16.72 -23.98 32.68
CA LEU A 7 16.04 -23.57 31.43
C LEU A 7 16.29 -22.06 31.25
N THR A 8 17.34 -21.72 30.52
CA THR A 8 17.55 -20.35 30.08
C THR A 8 16.62 -20.05 28.89
N THR A 9 16.27 -18.77 28.69
CA THR A 9 15.45 -18.32 27.55
C THR A 9 16.04 -18.81 26.23
N ALA A 10 17.36 -18.82 26.07
CA ALA A 10 18.05 -19.32 24.89
C ALA A 10 17.79 -20.81 24.60
N ILE A 11 17.81 -21.67 25.64
CA ILE A 11 17.52 -23.11 25.50
C ILE A 11 16.04 -23.32 25.14
N SER A 12 15.15 -22.52 25.71
CA SER A 12 13.72 -22.55 25.38
C SER A 12 13.45 -22.15 23.92
N GLU A 13 14.10 -21.11 23.42
CA GLU A 13 14.03 -20.64 22.03
C GLU A 13 14.59 -21.66 21.03
N GLU A 14 15.65 -22.38 21.42
CA GLU A 14 16.23 -23.46 20.63
C GLU A 14 15.29 -24.65 20.51
N ILE A 15 14.68 -25.08 21.60
CA ILE A 15 13.77 -26.22 21.65
C ILE A 15 12.44 -25.92 20.94
N THR A 16 11.93 -24.71 21.06
CA THR A 16 10.65 -24.31 20.45
C THR A 16 10.79 -23.89 18.98
N GLY A 17 12.03 -23.72 18.49
CA GLY A 17 12.30 -23.26 17.14
C GLY A 17 11.89 -21.80 16.88
N THR A 18 11.54 -21.06 17.94
CA THR A 18 11.22 -19.62 17.85
C THR A 18 12.46 -18.82 17.45
N ILE A 19 12.23 -17.69 16.79
CA ILE A 19 13.28 -16.74 16.47
C ILE A 19 13.52 -15.89 17.72
N SER A 20 14.79 -15.69 18.06
CA SER A 20 15.15 -14.83 19.20
C SER A 20 14.73 -13.37 18.94
N LEU A 21 14.28 -12.71 19.98
CA LEU A 21 13.88 -11.30 19.87
C LEU A 21 15.04 -10.43 19.35
N SER A 22 16.26 -10.70 19.81
CA SER A 22 17.45 -9.96 19.35
C SER A 22 17.70 -10.12 17.84
N ALA A 23 17.44 -11.28 17.25
CA ALA A 23 17.58 -11.49 15.81
C ALA A 23 16.52 -10.70 15.02
N LEU A 24 15.31 -10.58 15.55
CA LEU A 24 14.26 -9.74 14.96
C LEU A 24 14.58 -8.24 15.12
N ASP A 25 15.10 -7.84 16.28
CA ASP A 25 15.58 -6.49 16.53
C ASP A 25 16.62 -6.06 15.50
N ASP A 26 17.67 -6.86 15.32
CA ASP A 26 18.76 -6.59 14.37
C ASP A 26 18.27 -6.59 12.91
N TYR A 27 17.36 -7.50 12.57
CA TYR A 27 16.78 -7.57 11.25
C TYR A 27 15.94 -6.33 10.93
N VAL A 28 15.04 -5.91 11.83
CA VAL A 28 14.20 -4.74 11.62
C VAL A 28 15.02 -3.46 11.67
N ALA A 29 16.05 -3.37 12.51
CA ALA A 29 17.00 -2.26 12.52
C ALA A 29 17.76 -2.13 11.19
N ALA A 30 18.14 -3.25 10.55
CA ALA A 30 18.74 -3.23 9.21
C ALA A 30 17.75 -2.74 8.15
N LEU A 31 16.48 -3.15 8.23
CA LEU A 31 15.43 -2.67 7.34
C LEU A 31 15.17 -1.18 7.50
N SER A 32 15.15 -0.67 8.74
CA SER A 32 14.94 0.76 9.03
C SER A 32 16.05 1.63 8.45
N GLN A 33 17.27 1.10 8.39
CA GLN A 33 18.45 1.74 7.80
C GLN A 33 18.54 1.54 6.28
N GLN A 34 17.59 0.81 5.68
CA GLN A 34 17.61 0.42 4.25
C GLN A 34 18.89 -0.38 3.86
N ASP A 35 19.50 -1.02 4.83
CA ASP A 35 20.68 -1.87 4.61
C ASP A 35 20.24 -3.29 4.20
N VAL A 36 19.97 -3.46 2.90
CA VAL A 36 19.60 -4.75 2.30
C VAL A 36 20.63 -5.84 2.60
N THR A 37 21.91 -5.48 2.56
CA THR A 37 23.00 -6.44 2.75
C THR A 37 23.01 -7.00 4.17
N LYS A 38 22.85 -6.13 5.16
CA LYS A 38 22.76 -6.51 6.58
C LYS A 38 21.50 -7.32 6.86
N ALA A 39 20.34 -6.91 6.31
CA ALA A 39 19.09 -7.63 6.47
C ALA A 39 19.16 -9.05 5.89
N LEU A 40 19.74 -9.21 4.68
CA LEU A 40 19.96 -10.52 4.08
C LEU A 40 20.97 -11.36 4.86
N ALA A 41 22.01 -10.76 5.45
CA ALA A 41 22.96 -11.47 6.31
C ALA A 41 22.26 -12.02 7.56
N CYS A 42 21.40 -11.24 8.22
CA CYS A 42 20.58 -11.70 9.35
C CYS A 42 19.67 -12.88 8.94
N LEU A 43 18.99 -12.77 7.77
CA LEU A 43 18.13 -13.84 7.25
C LEU A 43 18.93 -15.12 6.98
N ASN A 44 20.10 -15.02 6.34
CA ASN A 44 20.95 -16.15 6.04
C ASN A 44 21.44 -16.84 7.31
N LEU A 45 21.85 -16.07 8.32
CA LEU A 45 22.24 -16.62 9.61
C LEU A 45 21.11 -17.44 10.26
N LEU A 46 19.87 -16.94 10.19
CA LEU A 46 18.71 -17.68 10.69
C LEU A 46 18.48 -18.98 9.93
N PHE A 47 18.60 -18.94 8.60
CA PHE A 47 18.44 -20.12 7.75
C PHE A 47 19.53 -21.15 8.00
N ASP A 48 20.78 -20.74 8.11
CA ASP A 48 21.94 -21.61 8.35
C ASP A 48 21.87 -22.25 9.75
N ASN A 49 21.22 -21.58 10.71
CA ASN A 49 20.88 -22.13 12.03
C ASN A 49 19.62 -23.04 12.00
N GLY A 50 19.13 -23.42 10.82
CA GLY A 50 18.01 -24.33 10.65
C GLY A 50 16.63 -23.75 11.01
N LYS A 51 16.50 -22.43 11.15
CA LYS A 51 15.20 -21.80 11.43
C LYS A 51 14.28 -21.83 10.21
N SER A 52 13.02 -22.13 10.42
CA SER A 52 12.01 -22.14 9.36
C SER A 52 11.70 -20.72 8.89
N MET A 53 11.75 -20.49 7.58
CA MET A 53 11.42 -19.18 6.98
C MET A 53 9.94 -18.81 7.19
N THR A 54 9.05 -19.78 7.18
CA THR A 54 7.63 -19.59 7.52
C THR A 54 7.48 -19.09 8.96
N ARG A 55 8.22 -19.70 9.89
CA ARG A 55 8.20 -19.30 11.30
C ARG A 55 8.80 -17.91 11.47
N PHE A 56 9.92 -17.64 10.81
CA PHE A 56 10.56 -16.33 10.80
C PHE A 56 9.58 -15.21 10.40
N VAL A 57 8.89 -15.37 9.27
CA VAL A 57 7.94 -14.34 8.82
C VAL A 57 6.76 -14.19 9.76
N THR A 58 6.31 -15.29 10.37
CA THR A 58 5.24 -15.21 11.38
C THR A 58 5.70 -14.42 12.62
N ASP A 59 6.88 -14.71 13.14
CA ASP A 59 7.44 -14.01 14.31
C ASP A 59 7.75 -12.53 13.97
N LEU A 60 8.21 -12.23 12.74
CA LEU A 60 8.36 -10.87 12.22
C LEU A 60 7.03 -10.11 12.20
N LEU A 61 5.94 -10.73 11.75
CA LEU A 61 4.60 -10.11 11.76
C LEU A 61 4.15 -9.77 13.18
N HIS A 62 4.41 -10.65 14.15
CA HIS A 62 4.14 -10.36 15.55
C HIS A 62 4.96 -9.18 16.06
N TYR A 63 6.24 -9.13 15.73
CA TYR A 63 7.14 -8.04 16.11
C TYR A 63 6.69 -6.69 15.54
N LEU A 64 6.37 -6.63 14.23
CA LEU A 64 5.89 -5.41 13.59
C LEU A 64 4.54 -4.94 14.16
N ARG A 65 3.64 -5.87 14.49
CA ARG A 65 2.38 -5.57 15.18
C ARG A 65 2.66 -4.95 16.55
N ASP A 66 3.59 -5.51 17.31
CA ASP A 66 3.91 -5.03 18.66
C ASP A 66 4.49 -3.61 18.60
N LEU A 67 5.32 -3.29 17.60
CA LEU A 67 5.76 -1.91 17.34
C LEU A 67 4.57 -0.96 17.12
N LEU A 68 3.59 -1.36 16.30
CA LEU A 68 2.38 -0.54 16.07
C LEU A 68 1.55 -0.35 17.34
N ILE A 69 1.39 -1.41 18.15
CA ILE A 69 0.64 -1.34 19.42
C ILE A 69 1.29 -0.33 20.34
N VAL A 70 2.61 -0.38 20.50
CA VAL A 70 3.33 0.57 21.36
C VAL A 70 3.24 2.00 20.83
N GLN A 71 3.36 2.21 19.52
CA GLN A 71 3.22 3.53 18.90
C GLN A 71 1.81 4.12 19.07
N THR A 72 0.77 3.28 19.16
CA THR A 72 -0.61 3.71 19.38
C THR A 72 -1.00 3.88 20.85
N GLY A 73 -0.02 3.75 21.77
CA GLY A 73 -0.23 3.94 23.21
C GLY A 73 -0.49 2.65 23.99
N GLY A 74 -0.25 1.49 23.38
CA GLY A 74 -0.28 0.21 24.09
C GLY A 74 0.95 -0.01 24.98
N GLU A 75 0.88 -1.01 25.86
CA GLU A 75 1.98 -1.35 26.76
C GLU A 75 3.16 -1.95 25.98
N ASN A 76 4.36 -1.47 26.29
CA ASN A 76 5.58 -2.07 25.77
C ASN A 76 5.96 -3.30 26.62
N THR A 77 5.81 -4.49 26.04
CA THR A 77 6.22 -5.76 26.66
C THR A 77 7.66 -6.15 26.32
N HIS A 78 8.30 -5.43 25.39
CA HIS A 78 9.67 -5.67 24.95
C HIS A 78 10.64 -4.77 25.71
N HIS A 79 11.66 -5.36 26.33
CA HIS A 79 12.67 -4.63 27.12
C HIS A 79 13.96 -4.37 26.36
N SER A 80 14.00 -4.68 25.05
CA SER A 80 15.18 -4.46 24.21
C SER A 80 15.36 -2.97 23.89
N PRO A 81 16.57 -2.39 24.03
CA PRO A 81 16.84 -1.02 23.59
C PRO A 81 16.68 -0.86 22.07
N VAL A 82 17.03 -1.87 21.28
CA VAL A 82 16.89 -1.85 19.82
C VAL A 82 15.41 -1.83 19.41
N PHE A 83 14.54 -2.51 20.17
CA PHE A 83 13.09 -2.41 19.95
C PHE A 83 12.61 -0.96 20.10
N VAL A 84 13.13 -0.24 21.11
CA VAL A 84 12.78 1.18 21.33
C VAL A 84 13.29 2.06 20.18
N GLU A 85 14.48 1.78 19.64
CA GLU A 85 15.01 2.47 18.46
C GLU A 85 14.12 2.20 17.21
N ASN A 86 13.66 0.98 17.04
CA ASN A 86 12.76 0.60 15.95
C ASN A 86 11.37 1.27 16.04
N LEU A 87 10.96 1.82 17.19
CA LEU A 87 9.76 2.65 17.31
C LEU A 87 9.84 3.97 16.52
N ALA A 88 11.03 4.37 16.06
CA ALA A 88 11.18 5.53 15.18
C ALA A 88 10.68 5.30 13.75
N LEU A 89 10.37 4.06 13.37
CA LEU A 89 9.79 3.75 12.06
C LEU A 89 8.41 4.40 11.92
N PRO A 90 8.12 5.08 10.78
CA PRO A 90 6.79 5.63 10.53
C PRO A 90 5.71 4.54 10.53
N GLN A 91 4.52 4.86 11.02
CA GLN A 91 3.39 3.91 11.05
C GLN A 91 3.02 3.42 9.65
N GLU A 92 3.05 4.29 8.67
CA GLU A 92 2.77 3.98 7.26
C GLU A 92 3.72 2.89 6.74
N ASN A 93 5.00 3.00 7.08
CA ASN A 93 6.00 1.98 6.72
C ASN A 93 5.73 0.66 7.42
N LEU A 94 5.36 0.68 8.70
CA LEU A 94 5.01 -0.53 9.44
C LEU A 94 3.79 -1.23 8.84
N PHE A 95 2.75 -0.48 8.45
CA PHE A 95 1.59 -1.05 7.76
C PHE A 95 1.98 -1.69 6.42
N GLU A 96 2.83 -1.01 5.64
CA GLU A 96 3.27 -1.55 4.35
C GLU A 96 4.18 -2.79 4.54
N MET A 97 5.06 -2.78 5.55
CA MET A 97 5.88 -3.94 5.90
C MET A 97 5.00 -5.14 6.31
N ILE A 98 3.99 -4.93 7.14
CA ILE A 98 3.04 -5.98 7.55
C ILE A 98 2.27 -6.51 6.34
N ARG A 99 1.79 -5.64 5.47
CA ARG A 99 1.07 -6.01 4.25
C ARG A 99 1.95 -6.89 3.35
N LEU A 100 3.17 -6.46 3.09
CA LEU A 100 4.12 -7.17 2.24
C LEU A 100 4.53 -8.51 2.85
N ALA A 101 4.84 -8.55 4.14
CA ALA A 101 5.19 -9.79 4.84
C ALA A 101 4.02 -10.79 4.86
N THR A 102 2.77 -10.32 5.01
CA THR A 102 1.57 -11.16 4.99
C THR A 102 1.38 -11.83 3.62
N VAL A 103 1.54 -11.08 2.53
CA VAL A 103 1.45 -11.64 1.17
C VAL A 103 2.58 -12.64 0.93
N SER A 104 3.82 -12.28 1.29
CA SER A 104 4.98 -13.16 1.11
C SER A 104 4.90 -14.44 1.96
N LEU A 105 4.23 -14.40 3.11
CA LEU A 105 4.03 -15.59 3.95
C LEU A 105 3.24 -16.68 3.22
N ALA A 106 2.25 -16.31 2.41
CA ALA A 106 1.48 -17.26 1.61
C ALA A 106 2.38 -17.93 0.55
N ASP A 107 3.21 -17.14 -0.13
CA ASP A 107 4.15 -17.64 -1.14
C ASP A 107 5.21 -18.55 -0.52
N ILE A 108 5.77 -18.16 0.63
CA ILE A 108 6.76 -18.95 1.39
C ILE A 108 6.18 -20.29 1.83
N LYS A 109 4.93 -20.32 2.30
CA LYS A 109 4.24 -21.56 2.75
C LYS A 109 3.99 -22.53 1.60
N SER A 110 3.68 -22.03 0.41
CA SER A 110 3.34 -22.85 -0.76
C SER A 110 4.55 -23.24 -1.59
N SER A 111 5.71 -22.61 -1.36
CA SER A 111 6.91 -22.79 -2.17
C SER A 111 7.75 -23.99 -1.76
N LEU A 112 8.38 -24.63 -2.75
CA LEU A 112 9.44 -25.63 -2.56
C LEU A 112 10.78 -25.00 -2.16
N GLN A 113 10.93 -23.68 -2.30
CA GLN A 113 12.15 -22.93 -2.00
C GLN A 113 11.85 -21.71 -1.12
N PRO A 114 11.44 -21.91 0.13
CA PRO A 114 11.00 -20.84 1.02
C PRO A 114 12.08 -19.79 1.29
N LYS A 115 13.37 -20.15 1.19
CA LYS A 115 14.50 -19.22 1.38
C LYS A 115 14.48 -18.11 0.33
N ILE A 116 14.33 -18.44 -0.94
CA ILE A 116 14.35 -17.47 -2.05
C ILE A 116 13.22 -16.46 -1.89
N TYR A 117 12.01 -16.94 -1.53
CA TYR A 117 10.88 -16.03 -1.30
C TYR A 117 11.09 -15.13 -0.09
N ALA A 118 11.75 -15.63 0.97
CA ALA A 118 12.13 -14.82 2.12
C ALA A 118 13.19 -13.77 1.78
N GLU A 119 14.16 -14.10 0.95
CA GLU A 119 15.16 -13.15 0.43
C GLU A 119 14.51 -12.07 -0.44
N MET A 120 13.60 -12.44 -1.34
CA MET A 120 12.84 -11.47 -2.15
C MET A 120 11.97 -10.56 -1.28
N MET A 121 11.33 -11.11 -0.26
CA MET A 121 10.59 -10.33 0.72
C MET A 121 11.50 -9.34 1.43
N THR A 122 12.68 -9.77 1.90
CA THR A 122 13.66 -8.93 2.60
C THR A 122 14.10 -7.73 1.73
N ILE A 123 14.40 -7.96 0.45
CA ILE A 123 14.76 -6.90 -0.49
C ILE A 123 13.63 -5.88 -0.61
N ARG A 124 12.41 -6.34 -0.81
CA ARG A 124 11.23 -5.45 -0.93
C ARG A 124 10.96 -4.68 0.36
N LEU A 125 11.12 -5.31 1.52
CA LEU A 125 10.96 -4.65 2.82
C LEU A 125 11.98 -3.53 3.01
N ALA A 126 13.22 -3.74 2.61
CA ALA A 126 14.29 -2.75 2.72
C ALA A 126 14.15 -1.59 1.69
N GLU A 127 13.41 -1.81 0.60
CA GLU A 127 13.10 -0.79 -0.41
C GLU A 127 11.93 0.13 0.02
N ILE A 128 11.20 -0.21 1.08
CA ILE A 128 10.15 0.67 1.62
C ILE A 128 10.82 1.96 2.09
N LYS A 129 10.67 3.01 1.31
CA LYS A 129 11.17 4.33 1.69
C LYS A 129 10.28 4.88 2.80
N PRO A 130 10.87 5.52 3.82
CA PRO A 130 10.08 6.42 4.63
C PRO A 130 9.50 7.44 3.64
N GLU A 131 8.22 7.36 3.38
CA GLU A 131 7.57 8.42 2.64
C GLU A 131 7.83 9.68 3.47
N PRO A 132 8.56 10.69 2.95
CA PRO A 132 8.66 11.95 3.66
C PRO A 132 7.21 12.31 3.92
N ALA A 133 6.89 12.59 5.18
CA ALA A 133 5.55 13.00 5.57
C ALA A 133 5.08 14.07 4.56
N LEU A 134 4.39 13.63 3.51
CA LEU A 134 3.86 14.46 2.43
C LEU A 134 2.75 15.40 2.94
N SER A 135 2.45 15.26 4.23
CA SER A 135 1.38 15.97 4.90
C SER A 135 1.53 17.51 4.88
N GLY A 136 2.73 18.06 4.88
CA GLY A 136 2.90 19.53 4.90
C GLY A 136 2.91 20.16 3.50
N ALA A 137 3.65 19.61 2.55
CA ALA A 137 3.79 20.20 1.21
C ALA A 137 2.61 19.87 0.31
N VAL A 138 2.14 18.61 0.31
CA VAL A 138 0.99 18.17 -0.49
C VAL A 138 -0.32 18.71 0.09
N GLU A 139 -0.48 18.79 1.40
CA GLU A 139 -1.63 19.45 2.02
C GLU A 139 -1.68 20.95 1.73
N SER A 140 -0.53 21.63 1.70
CA SER A 140 -0.46 23.03 1.30
C SER A 140 -0.78 23.21 -0.19
N GLU A 141 -0.34 22.29 -1.05
CA GLU A 141 -0.62 22.32 -2.49
C GLU A 141 -2.08 21.93 -2.79
N ILE A 142 -2.63 20.94 -2.10
CA ILE A 142 -4.06 20.60 -2.16
C ILE A 142 -4.91 21.75 -1.63
N SER A 143 -4.51 22.43 -0.57
CA SER A 143 -5.24 23.58 -0.05
C SER A 143 -5.17 24.78 -1.00
N ALA A 144 -4.02 25.03 -1.62
CA ALA A 144 -3.84 26.06 -2.64
C ALA A 144 -4.68 25.78 -3.89
N LEU A 145 -4.68 24.54 -4.38
CA LEU A 145 -5.53 24.11 -5.50
C LEU A 145 -7.02 24.20 -5.17
N ARG A 146 -7.43 23.87 -3.95
CA ARG A 146 -8.83 24.05 -3.50
C ARG A 146 -9.24 25.52 -3.45
N GLN A 147 -8.36 26.41 -3.01
CA GLN A 147 -8.60 27.85 -3.01
C GLN A 147 -8.71 28.41 -4.44
N GLU A 148 -7.86 27.94 -5.35
CA GLU A 148 -7.90 28.35 -6.74
C GLU A 148 -9.17 27.86 -7.46
N ILE A 149 -9.61 26.63 -7.19
CA ILE A 149 -10.90 26.12 -7.68
C ILE A 149 -12.07 26.93 -7.10
N ALA A 150 -12.03 27.32 -5.84
CA ALA A 150 -13.06 28.13 -5.22
C ALA A 150 -13.11 29.53 -5.86
N ARG A 151 -11.95 30.14 -6.11
CA ARG A 151 -11.79 31.44 -6.78
C ARG A 151 -12.34 31.39 -8.22
N LEU A 152 -11.94 30.38 -9.00
CA LEU A 152 -12.42 30.21 -10.37
C LEU A 152 -13.94 29.97 -10.44
N LYS A 153 -14.51 29.23 -9.46
CA LYS A 153 -15.95 29.06 -9.35
C LYS A 153 -16.67 30.37 -9.04
N GLN A 154 -16.05 31.22 -8.23
CA GLN A 154 -16.64 32.53 -7.87
C GLN A 154 -16.54 33.52 -9.04
N GLU A 155 -15.44 33.49 -9.82
CA GLU A 155 -15.29 34.25 -11.05
C GLU A 155 -16.31 33.80 -12.11
N LEU A 156 -16.52 32.50 -12.28
CA LEU A 156 -17.56 31.95 -13.17
C LEU A 156 -19.00 32.36 -12.75
N ALA A 157 -19.27 32.41 -11.46
CA ALA A 157 -20.55 32.86 -10.93
C ALA A 157 -20.79 34.36 -11.20
N ASN A 158 -19.73 35.17 -11.12
CA ASN A 158 -19.78 36.61 -11.40
C ASN A 158 -19.85 36.93 -12.91
N VAL A 159 -19.32 36.06 -13.78
CA VAL A 159 -19.45 36.21 -15.25
C VAL A 159 -20.88 35.87 -15.73
N GLY A 160 -21.64 35.11 -14.94
CA GLY A 160 -23.02 34.74 -15.26
C GLY A 160 -24.05 35.89 -15.17
N THR A 161 -23.67 37.09 -14.74
CA THR A 161 -24.59 38.24 -14.58
C THR A 161 -24.42 39.34 -15.61
N VAL A 162 -23.64 39.15 -16.68
CA VAL A 162 -23.51 40.16 -17.76
C VAL A 162 -24.23 39.67 -19.01
N SER A 163 -25.40 40.33 -19.22
CA SER A 163 -26.09 40.65 -20.47
C SER A 163 -25.85 39.79 -21.72
N LYS A 164 -26.97 39.24 -22.18
CA LYS A 164 -27.20 38.72 -23.52
C LYS A 164 -26.81 39.71 -24.62
N PRO A 165 -25.95 39.38 -25.56
CA PRO A 165 -25.91 40.07 -26.84
C PRO A 165 -26.45 39.23 -27.98
N THR A 166 -27.20 39.91 -28.78
CA THR A 166 -27.72 39.57 -30.09
C THR A 166 -26.68 38.99 -31.07
N ASN A 167 -27.17 38.01 -31.85
CA ASN A 167 -26.49 37.37 -32.97
C ASN A 167 -25.97 38.33 -34.05
N PRO A 168 -24.89 38.06 -34.73
CA PRO A 168 -24.93 37.73 -36.14
C PRO A 168 -24.05 36.54 -36.55
N ALA A 169 -24.44 35.93 -37.68
CA ALA A 169 -23.98 34.71 -38.30
C ALA A 169 -22.62 34.83 -39.04
N PRO A 170 -22.19 33.80 -39.85
CA PRO A 170 -21.17 32.84 -39.42
C PRO A 170 -19.86 32.97 -40.24
N SER A 171 -18.76 32.48 -39.71
CA SER A 171 -17.57 32.18 -40.51
C SER A 171 -16.93 30.85 -40.07
N ARG A 172 -16.49 30.09 -41.02
CA ARG A 172 -16.08 28.69 -41.13
C ARG A 172 -14.58 28.49 -40.76
N PRO A 173 -14.05 27.26 -40.78
CA PRO A 173 -13.66 26.45 -39.60
C PRO A 173 -12.14 26.28 -39.47
N THR A 174 -11.67 25.98 -38.28
CA THR A 174 -10.34 25.38 -38.06
C THR A 174 -10.47 24.12 -37.21
N THR A 175 -9.89 23.08 -37.70
CA THR A 175 -9.75 21.71 -37.18
C THR A 175 -9.24 21.67 -35.74
N GLY A 176 -10.08 21.24 -34.82
CA GLY A 176 -9.72 20.91 -33.45
C GLY A 176 -10.36 19.58 -33.04
N LYS A 177 -9.58 18.69 -32.47
CA LYS A 177 -9.97 17.37 -31.98
C LYS A 177 -11.30 17.42 -31.22
N THR A 178 -12.30 16.72 -31.69
CA THR A 178 -13.61 16.56 -31.06
C THR A 178 -13.44 15.71 -29.79
N ILE A 179 -13.47 16.37 -28.64
CA ILE A 179 -13.67 15.69 -27.36
C ILE A 179 -15.17 15.36 -27.30
N TYR A 180 -15.52 14.09 -27.47
CA TYR A 180 -16.90 13.63 -27.29
C TYR A 180 -17.31 13.81 -25.82
N ARG A 181 -18.08 14.83 -25.53
CA ARG A 181 -18.79 14.96 -24.26
C ARG A 181 -20.00 14.03 -24.30
N VAL A 182 -19.92 12.95 -23.51
CA VAL A 182 -21.06 12.05 -23.32
C VAL A 182 -22.10 12.78 -22.46
N ASP A 183 -23.29 12.99 -23.03
CA ASP A 183 -24.42 13.56 -22.32
C ASP A 183 -24.97 12.53 -21.33
N ARG A 184 -24.81 12.83 -20.04
CA ARG A 184 -25.17 11.95 -18.93
C ARG A 184 -26.66 11.60 -18.92
N ASN A 185 -27.51 12.55 -19.28
CA ASN A 185 -28.96 12.37 -19.35
C ASN A 185 -29.34 11.43 -20.48
N LYS A 186 -28.65 11.53 -21.62
CA LYS A 186 -28.86 10.67 -22.77
C LYS A 186 -28.42 9.22 -22.53
N VAL A 187 -27.33 9.03 -21.79
CA VAL A 187 -26.89 7.70 -21.35
C VAL A 187 -27.89 7.08 -20.38
N GLN A 188 -28.42 7.86 -19.48
CA GLN A 188 -29.40 7.41 -18.50
C GLN A 188 -30.72 7.01 -19.11
N SER A 189 -31.23 7.77 -20.13
CA SER A 189 -32.41 7.40 -20.87
C SER A 189 -32.23 6.11 -21.70
N ILE A 190 -31.07 5.93 -22.34
CA ILE A 190 -30.75 4.71 -23.09
C ILE A 190 -30.68 3.47 -22.17
N LEU A 191 -30.10 3.63 -20.97
CA LEU A 191 -30.03 2.56 -19.96
C LEU A 191 -31.45 2.19 -19.48
N GLN A 192 -32.32 3.17 -19.27
CA GLN A 192 -33.69 2.95 -18.83
C GLN A 192 -34.51 2.25 -19.89
N GLU A 193 -34.37 2.65 -21.16
CA GLU A 193 -35.00 2.01 -22.33
C GLU A 193 -34.51 0.56 -22.51
N ALA A 194 -33.22 0.29 -22.24
CA ALA A 194 -32.66 -1.07 -22.32
C ALA A 194 -33.18 -2.00 -21.21
N VAL A 195 -33.56 -1.47 -20.06
CA VAL A 195 -34.19 -2.24 -18.97
C VAL A 195 -35.67 -2.53 -19.30
N GLU A 196 -36.38 -1.58 -19.94
CA GLU A 196 -37.78 -1.74 -20.30
C GLU A 196 -37.97 -2.66 -21.52
N ASN A 197 -37.00 -2.70 -22.45
CA ASN A 197 -37.04 -3.49 -23.68
C ASN A 197 -35.72 -4.29 -23.91
N PRO A 198 -35.49 -5.40 -23.19
CA PRO A 198 -34.25 -6.14 -23.25
C PRO A 198 -33.97 -6.80 -24.61
N ASP A 199 -35.01 -7.13 -25.39
CA ASP A 199 -34.85 -7.74 -26.72
C ASP A 199 -34.37 -6.73 -27.76
N LEU A 200 -34.83 -5.49 -27.69
CA LEU A 200 -34.36 -4.40 -28.54
C LEU A 200 -32.90 -4.02 -28.22
N ALA A 201 -32.55 -4.04 -26.99
CA ALA A 201 -31.18 -3.80 -26.55
C ALA A 201 -30.20 -4.88 -27.06
N ARG A 202 -30.60 -6.15 -27.06
CA ARG A 202 -29.81 -7.26 -27.64
C ARG A 202 -29.64 -7.12 -29.15
N GLN A 203 -30.70 -6.76 -29.88
CA GLN A 203 -30.61 -6.55 -31.32
C GLN A 203 -29.67 -5.38 -31.68
N ASN A 204 -29.71 -4.29 -30.94
CA ASN A 204 -28.81 -3.15 -31.12
C ASN A 204 -27.36 -3.49 -30.84
N LEU A 205 -27.10 -4.34 -29.84
CA LEU A 205 -25.74 -4.85 -29.52
C LEU A 205 -25.18 -5.72 -30.66
N ILE A 206 -26.01 -6.59 -31.25
CA ILE A 206 -25.63 -7.44 -32.40
C ILE A 206 -25.35 -6.56 -33.63
N ARG A 207 -26.15 -5.51 -33.88
CA ARG A 207 -25.89 -4.56 -34.96
C ARG A 207 -24.57 -3.80 -34.78
N LEU A 208 -24.24 -3.40 -33.57
CA LEU A 208 -22.96 -2.75 -33.26
C LEU A 208 -21.77 -3.69 -33.45
N GLN A 209 -21.91 -4.95 -33.07
CA GLN A 209 -20.85 -5.96 -33.27
C GLN A 209 -20.61 -6.28 -34.76
N ASN A 210 -21.65 -6.23 -35.58
CA ASN A 210 -21.54 -6.47 -37.04
C ASN A 210 -21.06 -5.23 -37.82
N ALA A 211 -21.04 -4.06 -37.21
CA ALA A 211 -20.59 -2.80 -37.83
C ALA A 211 -19.14 -2.44 -37.56
N TRP A 212 -18.47 -3.27 -36.77
CA TRP A 212 -17.04 -3.19 -36.43
C TRP A 212 -16.33 -4.40 -37.07
#